data_2cb2e2dfb7cb7e7934e0b3a49303fec7
#
_entry.id   2cb2e2dfb7cb7e7934e0b3a49303fec7
#
_cell.length_a   1.000
_cell.length_b   1.000
_cell.length_c   1.000
_cell.angle_alpha   90.00
_cell.angle_beta   90.00
_cell.angle_gamma   90.00
#
_symmetry.space_group_name_H-M   'P 1'
#
loop_
_entity.id
_entity.type
_entity.pdbx_description
1 polymer ?
#
loop_
_entity_poly.entity_id
_entity_poly.type
_entity_poly.pdbx_seq_one_letter_code
_entity_poly.pdbx_strand_id
1 'polypeptide(L)'
;SAMRGRLSPEAVRSLHGEKIRLSASRADSFASCRFKFFMQFGLKAKPRRAAGFNPPEMGSFMHYVLENVARDISRDGPFRLAKRERVDELCGEYIGRYVHEELGDMREKSKRFIYLFQRLSESVRSVVWDMVEELSRSDFAPLDFELSFSPDGAGAVEIDESAELTGVADRVDGWVSGGKLYLRVMDYKTGKKSFDLSDVLYGRDLQMLMYLFALADRGRAGYGMEIIPVGVLYVLAR
;
A
#
# COMPACT_ATOMS: atom_id res chain seq x y z
N SER A 1 -43.61 0.18 -1.67
CA SER A 1 -42.69 -0.56 -2.53
C SER A 1 -41.57 0.38 -2.93
N ALA A 2 -40.39 0.19 -2.40
CA ALA A 2 -39.23 0.97 -2.80
C ALA A 2 -38.92 0.62 -4.26
N MET A 3 -39.12 1.56 -5.17
CA MET A 3 -38.61 1.44 -6.54
C MET A 3 -37.09 1.32 -6.48
N ARG A 4 -36.58 0.10 -6.65
CA ARG A 4 -35.16 -0.12 -6.87
C ARG A 4 -34.85 0.28 -8.31
N GLY A 5 -34.50 1.56 -8.53
CA GLY A 5 -34.04 2.05 -9.82
C GLY A 5 -32.80 1.28 -10.25
N ARG A 6 -32.74 0.84 -11.50
CA ARG A 6 -31.52 0.35 -12.14
C ARG A 6 -30.97 1.47 -12.99
N LEU A 7 -29.66 1.71 -12.91
CA LEU A 7 -28.98 2.61 -13.84
C LEU A 7 -28.93 1.93 -15.21
N SER A 8 -29.11 2.72 -16.29
CA SER A 8 -28.90 2.22 -17.64
C SER A 8 -27.40 1.92 -17.86
N PRO A 9 -27.05 1.03 -18.80
CA PRO A 9 -25.64 0.81 -19.16
C PRO A 9 -24.89 2.08 -19.53
N GLU A 10 -25.55 3.02 -20.23
CA GLU A 10 -24.97 4.31 -20.60
C GLU A 10 -24.68 5.16 -19.33
N ALA A 11 -25.60 5.18 -18.37
CA ALA A 11 -25.39 5.90 -17.11
C ALA A 11 -24.23 5.29 -16.31
N VAL A 12 -24.10 3.96 -16.30
CA VAL A 12 -22.96 3.28 -15.66
C VAL A 12 -21.65 3.64 -16.34
N ARG A 13 -21.57 3.61 -17.67
CA ARG A 13 -20.38 4.02 -18.43
C ARG A 13 -20.03 5.49 -18.20
N SER A 14 -21.01 6.38 -18.15
CA SER A 14 -20.78 7.80 -17.84
C SER A 14 -20.20 8.02 -16.45
N LEU A 15 -20.56 7.21 -15.47
CA LEU A 15 -20.08 7.31 -14.09
C LEU A 15 -18.72 6.65 -13.87
N HIS A 16 -18.44 5.55 -14.55
CA HIS A 16 -17.29 4.68 -14.24
C HIS A 16 -16.31 4.51 -15.41
N GLY A 17 -16.63 4.99 -16.61
CA GLY A 17 -15.87 4.78 -17.84
C GLY A 17 -16.20 3.46 -18.53
N GLU A 18 -15.52 3.16 -19.62
CA GLU A 18 -15.72 1.94 -20.41
C GLU A 18 -15.29 0.68 -19.62
N LYS A 19 -14.18 0.77 -18.90
CA LYS A 19 -13.73 -0.27 -17.97
C LYS A 19 -13.85 0.20 -16.52
N ILE A 20 -14.38 -0.64 -15.66
CA ILE A 20 -14.47 -0.35 -14.22
C ILE A 20 -13.09 -0.60 -13.60
N ARG A 21 -12.46 0.45 -13.09
CA ARG A 21 -11.22 0.36 -12.32
C ARG A 21 -11.52 0.03 -10.87
N LEU A 22 -11.21 -1.19 -10.47
CA LEU A 22 -11.39 -1.68 -9.10
C LEU A 22 -10.07 -1.54 -8.34
N SER A 23 -10.01 -0.55 -7.44
CA SER A 23 -9.03 -0.59 -6.36
C SER A 23 -9.59 -1.39 -5.19
N ALA A 24 -8.74 -1.87 -4.32
CA ALA A 24 -9.16 -2.59 -3.13
C ALA A 24 -10.12 -1.78 -2.25
N SER A 25 -9.84 -0.49 -2.05
CA SER A 25 -10.75 0.40 -1.30
C SER A 25 -12.12 0.56 -1.96
N ARG A 26 -12.18 0.49 -3.31
CA ARG A 26 -13.45 0.47 -4.04
C ARG A 26 -14.20 -0.84 -3.83
N ALA A 27 -13.49 -1.97 -3.91
CA ALA A 27 -14.07 -3.29 -3.65
C ALA A 27 -14.63 -3.39 -2.23
N ASP A 28 -13.85 -3.01 -1.22
CA ASP A 28 -14.26 -2.97 0.17
C ASP A 28 -15.46 -2.05 0.41
N SER A 29 -15.46 -0.86 -0.21
CA SER A 29 -16.59 0.08 -0.11
C SER A 29 -17.87 -0.51 -0.71
N PHE A 30 -17.75 -1.19 -1.85
CA PHE A 30 -18.90 -1.85 -2.51
C PHE A 30 -19.44 -3.01 -1.68
N ALA A 31 -18.55 -3.88 -1.15
CA ALA A 31 -18.93 -5.02 -0.32
C ALA A 31 -19.58 -4.56 1.00
N SER A 32 -19.06 -3.50 1.60
CA SER A 32 -19.56 -2.97 2.87
C SER A 32 -20.89 -2.24 2.73
N CYS A 33 -21.02 -1.36 1.74
CA CYS A 33 -22.24 -0.57 1.54
C CYS A 33 -22.32 0.01 0.12
N ARG A 34 -23.23 -0.51 -0.69
CA ARG A 34 -23.46 -0.05 -2.08
C ARG A 34 -23.84 1.42 -2.18
N PHE A 35 -24.58 1.96 -1.20
CA PHE A 35 -24.92 3.37 -1.16
C PHE A 35 -23.69 4.25 -0.92
N LYS A 36 -22.81 3.86 0.02
CA LYS A 36 -21.54 4.53 0.27
C LYS A 36 -20.65 4.51 -0.99
N PHE A 37 -20.57 3.35 -1.65
CA PHE A 37 -19.85 3.21 -2.91
C PHE A 37 -20.37 4.16 -3.99
N PHE A 38 -21.69 4.21 -4.19
CA PHE A 38 -22.30 5.11 -5.16
C PHE A 38 -22.01 6.59 -4.84
N MET A 39 -22.14 6.99 -3.58
CA MET A 39 -21.83 8.37 -3.17
C MET A 39 -20.37 8.72 -3.42
N GLN A 40 -19.45 7.84 -3.03
CA GLN A 40 -18.00 8.08 -3.10
C GLN A 40 -17.46 8.01 -4.53
N PHE A 41 -17.83 6.98 -5.29
CA PHE A 41 -17.21 6.64 -6.57
C PHE A 41 -18.12 6.92 -7.78
N GLY A 42 -19.43 6.95 -7.60
CA GLY A 42 -20.37 7.39 -8.62
C GLY A 42 -20.49 8.91 -8.63
N LEU A 43 -20.99 9.48 -7.53
CA LEU A 43 -21.20 10.92 -7.43
C LEU A 43 -19.95 11.71 -7.03
N LYS A 44 -18.83 11.02 -6.71
CA LYS A 44 -17.55 11.62 -6.28
C LYS A 44 -17.70 12.56 -5.08
N ALA A 45 -18.68 12.30 -4.21
CA ALA A 45 -18.89 13.07 -3.00
C ALA A 45 -17.70 12.89 -2.04
N LYS A 46 -17.12 14.00 -1.60
CA LYS A 46 -15.99 14.01 -0.67
C LYS A 46 -16.43 14.52 0.68
N PRO A 47 -16.07 13.86 1.79
CA PRO A 47 -16.31 14.43 3.12
C PRO A 47 -15.52 15.74 3.27
N ARG A 48 -16.05 16.67 4.05
CA ARG A 48 -15.34 17.90 4.40
C ARG A 48 -14.08 17.54 5.19
N ARG A 49 -12.91 17.92 4.67
CA ARG A 49 -11.64 17.67 5.35
C ARG A 49 -11.44 18.70 6.47
N ALA A 50 -11.14 18.24 7.67
CA ALA A 50 -10.60 19.11 8.72
C ALA A 50 -9.16 19.48 8.36
N ALA A 51 -8.78 20.75 8.59
CA ALA A 51 -7.39 21.16 8.44
C ALA A 51 -6.55 20.50 9.55
N GLY A 52 -5.47 19.80 9.16
CA GLY A 52 -4.57 19.13 10.10
C GLY A 52 -3.83 17.96 9.42
N PHE A 53 -2.83 17.43 10.10
CA PHE A 53 -2.10 16.24 9.69
C PHE A 53 -3.02 15.02 9.85
N ASN A 54 -3.56 14.55 8.75
CA ASN A 54 -4.61 13.53 8.74
C ASN A 54 -4.05 12.12 8.48
N PRO A 55 -4.81 11.05 8.77
CA PRO A 55 -4.31 9.67 8.61
C PRO A 55 -3.72 9.32 7.24
N PRO A 56 -4.26 9.77 6.09
CA PRO A 56 -3.61 9.57 4.80
C PRO A 56 -2.22 10.20 4.69
N GLU A 57 -2.02 11.43 5.18
CA GLU A 57 -0.72 12.10 5.16
C GLU A 57 0.29 11.39 6.07
N MET A 58 -0.18 10.88 7.23
CA MET A 58 0.65 10.03 8.11
C MET A 58 1.09 8.74 7.40
N GLY A 59 0.18 8.11 6.64
CA GLY A 59 0.49 6.94 5.82
C GLY A 59 1.54 7.26 4.76
N SER A 60 1.33 8.30 3.96
CA SER A 60 2.27 8.71 2.90
C SER A 60 3.68 9.00 3.44
N PHE A 61 3.78 9.69 4.58
CA PHE A 61 5.06 9.93 5.23
C PHE A 61 5.76 8.63 5.63
N MET A 62 5.04 7.71 6.24
CA MET A 62 5.60 6.44 6.68
C MET A 62 6.09 5.60 5.50
N HIS A 63 5.27 5.46 4.45
CA HIS A 63 5.64 4.73 3.24
C HIS A 63 6.89 5.34 2.60
N TYR A 64 6.93 6.68 2.48
CA TYR A 64 8.09 7.37 1.93
C TYR A 64 9.39 7.04 2.67
N VAL A 65 9.39 7.08 3.99
CA VAL A 65 10.61 6.78 4.77
C VAL A 65 10.97 5.30 4.66
N LEU A 66 10.01 4.39 4.82
CA LEU A 66 10.23 2.94 4.75
C LEU A 66 10.81 2.52 3.38
N GLU A 67 10.20 2.99 2.30
CA GLU A 67 10.64 2.69 0.94
C GLU A 67 12.07 3.15 0.70
N ASN A 68 12.36 4.43 0.97
CA ASN A 68 13.66 5.00 0.65
C ASN A 68 14.78 4.40 1.50
N VAL A 69 14.56 4.21 2.80
CA VAL A 69 15.55 3.55 3.66
C VAL A 69 15.78 2.11 3.23
N ALA A 70 14.73 1.35 2.92
CA ALA A 70 14.89 -0.03 2.47
C ALA A 70 15.61 -0.14 1.12
N ARG A 71 15.35 0.79 0.18
CA ARG A 71 16.07 0.86 -1.10
C ARG A 71 17.56 1.11 -0.91
N ASP A 72 17.93 2.04 -0.03
CA ASP A 72 19.34 2.37 0.21
C ASP A 72 20.06 1.23 0.96
N ILE A 73 19.44 0.64 1.98
CA ILE A 73 20.00 -0.53 2.65
C ILE A 73 20.19 -1.70 1.64
N SER A 74 19.22 -1.95 0.75
CA SER A 74 19.34 -2.96 -0.31
C SER A 74 20.53 -2.68 -1.26
N ARG A 75 20.83 -1.42 -1.54
CA ARG A 75 21.99 -1.02 -2.37
C ARG A 75 23.31 -1.14 -1.63
N ASP A 76 23.31 -0.82 -0.33
CA ASP A 76 24.49 -0.94 0.52
C ASP A 76 24.92 -2.43 0.71
N GLY A 77 23.96 -3.37 0.57
CA GLY A 77 24.22 -4.81 0.63
C GLY A 77 23.10 -5.62 1.28
N PRO A 78 23.39 -6.86 1.71
CA PRO A 78 22.40 -7.71 2.36
C PRO A 78 21.94 -7.11 3.71
N PHE A 79 20.65 -7.18 4.01
CA PHE A 79 20.06 -6.64 5.25
C PHE A 79 20.71 -7.14 6.54
N ARG A 80 21.23 -8.38 6.54
CA ARG A 80 21.98 -8.96 7.67
C ARG A 80 23.27 -8.19 8.03
N LEU A 81 23.77 -7.36 7.14
CA LEU A 81 24.96 -6.53 7.35
C LEU A 81 24.61 -5.08 7.70
N ALA A 82 23.34 -4.71 7.69
CA ALA A 82 22.89 -3.38 8.01
C ALA A 82 23.17 -3.02 9.48
N LYS A 83 23.92 -1.94 9.69
CA LYS A 83 24.25 -1.44 11.03
C LYS A 83 23.17 -0.46 11.50
N ARG A 84 22.88 -0.48 12.80
CA ARG A 84 21.90 0.39 13.43
C ARG A 84 22.16 1.88 13.14
N GLU A 85 23.43 2.28 13.23
CA GLU A 85 23.85 3.66 13.01
C GLU A 85 23.52 4.12 11.60
N ARG A 86 23.72 3.24 10.60
CA ARG A 86 23.39 3.56 9.19
C ARG A 86 21.89 3.66 8.97
N VAL A 87 21.10 2.79 9.58
CA VAL A 87 19.64 2.86 9.51
C VAL A 87 19.12 4.15 10.13
N ASP A 88 19.63 4.53 11.30
CA ASP A 88 19.24 5.76 12.01
C ASP A 88 19.64 7.03 11.21
N GLU A 89 20.82 7.03 10.56
CA GLU A 89 21.27 8.08 9.66
C GLU A 89 20.30 8.26 8.49
N LEU A 90 19.99 7.19 7.76
CA LEU A 90 19.07 7.22 6.63
C LEU A 90 17.65 7.66 7.05
N CYS A 91 17.15 7.18 8.19
CA CYS A 91 15.89 7.66 8.73
C CYS A 91 15.91 9.17 8.98
N GLY A 92 17.01 9.69 9.55
CA GLY A 92 17.18 11.14 9.78
C GLY A 92 17.18 11.92 8.48
N GLU A 93 17.88 11.44 7.47
CA GLU A 93 17.96 12.07 6.15
C GLU A 93 16.58 12.13 5.48
N TYR A 94 15.86 11.00 5.36
CA TYR A 94 14.58 10.97 4.68
C TYR A 94 13.46 11.68 5.43
N ILE A 95 13.45 11.65 6.76
CA ILE A 95 12.54 12.48 7.57
C ILE A 95 12.81 13.96 7.33
N GLY A 96 14.08 14.38 7.34
CA GLY A 96 14.47 15.77 7.09
C GLY A 96 14.11 16.22 5.68
N ARG A 97 14.32 15.38 4.68
CA ARG A 97 13.95 15.64 3.28
C ARG A 97 12.44 15.82 3.13
N TYR A 98 11.64 14.91 3.70
CA TYR A 98 10.18 15.02 3.68
C TYR A 98 9.68 16.30 4.33
N VAL A 99 10.28 16.69 5.46
CA VAL A 99 9.95 17.97 6.11
C VAL A 99 10.22 19.15 5.18
N HIS A 100 11.37 19.15 4.51
CA HIS A 100 11.75 20.24 3.63
C HIS A 100 10.87 20.33 2.38
N GLU A 101 10.58 19.20 1.75
CA GLU A 101 9.88 19.13 0.45
C GLU A 101 8.37 19.23 0.59
N GLU A 102 7.78 18.54 1.59
CA GLU A 102 6.31 18.38 1.71
C GLU A 102 5.68 19.24 2.80
N LEU A 103 6.38 19.46 3.92
CA LEU A 103 5.79 20.17 5.06
C LEU A 103 6.18 21.65 5.11
N GLY A 104 7.30 22.04 4.53
CA GLY A 104 7.80 23.40 4.55
C GLY A 104 8.28 23.85 5.93
N ASP A 105 8.14 25.14 6.26
CA ASP A 105 8.68 25.70 7.51
C ASP A 105 7.90 25.17 8.74
N MET A 106 8.55 24.33 9.53
CA MET A 106 7.99 23.77 10.75
C MET A 106 7.68 24.83 11.82
N ARG A 107 8.33 26.00 11.77
CA ARG A 107 8.07 27.11 12.71
C ARG A 107 6.68 27.72 12.53
N GLU A 108 6.12 27.61 11.35
CA GLU A 108 4.77 28.08 11.03
C GLU A 108 3.66 27.07 11.44
N LYS A 109 4.04 25.85 11.82
CA LYS A 109 3.10 24.81 12.22
C LYS A 109 2.68 24.97 13.69
N SER A 110 1.47 24.50 14.01
CA SER A 110 0.99 24.50 15.39
C SER A 110 1.86 23.58 16.27
N LYS A 111 1.96 23.92 17.57
CA LYS A 111 2.68 23.07 18.56
C LYS A 111 2.15 21.65 18.59
N ARG A 112 0.82 21.48 18.41
CA ARG A 112 0.18 20.16 18.34
C ARG A 112 0.65 19.37 17.11
N PHE A 113 0.78 20.03 15.96
CA PHE A 113 1.29 19.41 14.74
C PHE A 113 2.72 18.92 14.95
N ILE A 114 3.59 19.80 15.46
CA ILE A 114 5.02 19.48 15.71
C ILE A 114 5.13 18.27 16.64
N TYR A 115 4.37 18.26 17.74
CA TYR A 115 4.36 17.14 18.68
C TYR A 115 3.92 15.82 18.05
N LEU A 116 2.83 15.84 17.27
CA LEU A 116 2.32 14.64 16.61
C LEU A 116 3.30 14.13 15.54
N PHE A 117 3.92 15.05 14.79
CA PHE A 117 4.91 14.70 13.77
C PHE A 117 6.19 14.10 14.42
N GLN A 118 6.67 14.64 15.52
CA GLN A 118 7.79 14.05 16.27
C GLN A 118 7.48 12.62 16.71
N ARG A 119 6.32 12.38 17.31
CA ARG A 119 5.89 11.03 17.70
C ARG A 119 5.80 10.08 16.50
N LEU A 120 5.25 10.55 15.39
CA LEU A 120 5.18 9.76 14.18
C LEU A 120 6.58 9.43 13.63
N SER A 121 7.51 10.38 13.68
CA SER A 121 8.89 10.17 13.25
C SER A 121 9.61 9.12 14.11
N GLU A 122 9.36 9.12 15.42
CA GLU A 122 9.87 8.07 16.33
C GLU A 122 9.27 6.70 16.00
N SER A 123 7.96 6.65 15.77
CA SER A 123 7.25 5.42 15.37
C SER A 123 7.80 4.86 14.06
N VAL A 124 8.01 5.72 13.05
CA VAL A 124 8.59 5.31 11.76
C VAL A 124 9.98 4.72 11.92
N ARG A 125 10.85 5.32 12.75
CA ARG A 125 12.19 4.78 13.04
C ARG A 125 12.11 3.36 13.63
N SER A 126 11.18 3.13 14.55
CA SER A 126 10.96 1.81 15.11
C SER A 126 10.52 0.80 14.06
N VAL A 127 9.54 1.16 13.23
CA VAL A 127 9.02 0.28 12.15
C VAL A 127 10.10 -0.02 11.11
N VAL A 128 10.91 0.98 10.74
CA VAL A 128 12.06 0.77 9.85
C VAL A 128 13.04 -0.23 10.44
N TRP A 129 13.35 -0.09 11.73
CA TRP A 129 14.25 -1.04 12.38
C TRP A 129 13.68 -2.45 12.45
N ASP A 130 12.40 -2.59 12.80
CA ASP A 130 11.70 -3.88 12.82
C ASP A 130 11.72 -4.55 11.44
N MET A 131 11.55 -3.77 10.37
CA MET A 131 11.67 -4.23 8.99
C MET A 131 13.10 -4.72 8.67
N VAL A 132 14.12 -3.95 9.02
CA VAL A 132 15.52 -4.33 8.77
C VAL A 132 15.87 -5.60 9.56
N GLU A 133 15.43 -5.70 10.80
CA GLU A 133 15.66 -6.87 11.65
C GLU A 133 14.94 -8.12 11.11
N GLU A 134 13.71 -8.00 10.64
CA GLU A 134 12.96 -9.07 9.99
C GLU A 134 13.68 -9.55 8.73
N LEU A 135 14.04 -8.63 7.82
CA LEU A 135 14.75 -8.97 6.59
C LEU A 135 16.14 -9.53 6.83
N SER A 136 16.82 -9.15 7.92
CA SER A 136 18.13 -9.67 8.29
C SER A 136 18.12 -11.15 8.68
N ARG A 137 16.96 -11.65 9.13
CA ARG A 137 16.72 -13.03 9.57
C ARG A 137 15.95 -13.86 8.54
N SER A 138 15.61 -13.27 7.40
CA SER A 138 14.80 -13.87 6.36
C SER A 138 15.62 -14.17 5.10
N ASP A 139 15.26 -15.22 4.38
CA ASP A 139 15.76 -15.45 3.03
C ASP A 139 15.04 -14.61 1.97
N PHE A 140 13.96 -13.94 2.37
CA PHE A 140 13.27 -12.98 1.52
C PHE A 140 14.05 -11.68 1.42
N ALA A 141 14.08 -11.13 0.21
CA ALA A 141 14.62 -9.79 -0.06
C ALA A 141 13.55 -8.93 -0.74
N PRO A 142 13.51 -7.62 -0.48
CA PRO A 142 12.64 -6.71 -1.22
C PRO A 142 12.96 -6.73 -2.71
N LEU A 143 11.96 -6.91 -3.55
CA LEU A 143 12.05 -6.85 -5.00
C LEU A 143 11.50 -5.53 -5.52
N ASP A 144 10.32 -5.14 -5.04
CA ASP A 144 9.65 -3.92 -5.44
C ASP A 144 9.10 -3.16 -4.23
N PHE A 145 9.09 -1.84 -4.35
CA PHE A 145 8.44 -0.90 -3.44
C PHE A 145 7.45 -0.05 -4.23
N GLU A 146 6.28 0.25 -3.63
CA GLU A 146 5.21 1.03 -4.25
C GLU A 146 4.86 0.50 -5.66
N LEU A 147 4.76 -0.84 -5.78
CA LEU A 147 4.49 -1.49 -7.06
C LEU A 147 3.08 -1.14 -7.53
N SER A 148 3.00 -0.32 -8.57
CA SER A 148 1.73 0.16 -9.11
C SER A 148 1.12 -0.82 -10.11
N PHE A 149 -0.09 -1.27 -9.82
CA PHE A 149 -0.97 -1.99 -10.74
C PHE A 149 -1.81 -0.98 -11.52
N SER A 150 -1.20 -0.32 -12.49
CA SER A 150 -1.85 0.65 -13.37
C SER A 150 -1.34 0.47 -14.80
N PRO A 151 -2.04 0.98 -15.82
CA PRO A 151 -1.55 0.93 -17.20
C PRO A 151 -0.15 1.51 -17.39
N ASP A 152 0.19 2.55 -16.62
CA ASP A 152 1.48 3.25 -16.69
C ASP A 152 2.57 2.59 -15.82
N GLY A 153 2.21 1.61 -15.01
CA GLY A 153 3.12 0.89 -14.11
C GLY A 153 3.36 -0.55 -14.53
N ALA A 154 3.27 -1.46 -13.57
CA ALA A 154 3.36 -2.89 -13.84
C ALA A 154 2.22 -3.41 -14.75
N GLY A 155 1.28 -2.56 -15.16
CA GLY A 155 0.08 -2.84 -15.93
C GLY A 155 -1.12 -3.15 -15.02
N ALA A 156 -2.30 -2.72 -15.41
CA ALA A 156 -3.53 -3.13 -14.74
C ALA A 156 -3.74 -4.64 -14.91
N VAL A 157 -4.31 -5.29 -13.92
CA VAL A 157 -4.67 -6.71 -14.01
C VAL A 157 -6.10 -6.81 -14.53
N GLU A 158 -6.28 -7.36 -15.69
CA GLU A 158 -7.62 -7.60 -16.23
C GLU A 158 -8.34 -8.66 -15.39
N ILE A 159 -9.51 -8.30 -14.87
CA ILE A 159 -10.41 -9.24 -14.20
C ILE A 159 -11.31 -9.89 -15.25
N ASP A 160 -11.85 -9.05 -16.13
CA ASP A 160 -12.62 -9.42 -17.32
C ASP A 160 -12.60 -8.26 -18.34
N GLU A 161 -13.37 -8.39 -19.44
CA GLU A 161 -13.47 -7.37 -20.49
C GLU A 161 -13.97 -6.00 -19.97
N SER A 162 -14.71 -5.99 -18.86
CA SER A 162 -15.37 -4.80 -18.29
C SER A 162 -14.69 -4.25 -17.04
N ALA A 163 -13.73 -4.97 -16.44
CA ALA A 163 -13.13 -4.61 -15.16
C ALA A 163 -11.63 -4.90 -15.11
N GLU A 164 -10.90 -3.98 -14.52
CA GLU A 164 -9.46 -4.10 -14.26
C GLU A 164 -9.15 -3.80 -12.79
N LEU A 165 -8.21 -4.54 -12.21
CA LEU A 165 -7.66 -4.27 -10.87
C LEU A 165 -6.60 -3.18 -10.98
N THR A 166 -6.72 -2.17 -10.12
CA THR A 166 -5.72 -1.11 -9.97
C THR A 166 -5.36 -0.93 -8.50
N GLY A 167 -4.15 -0.44 -8.25
CA GLY A 167 -3.70 -0.14 -6.89
C GLY A 167 -2.20 -0.13 -6.78
N VAL A 168 -1.72 -0.09 -5.54
CA VAL A 168 -0.29 -0.09 -5.23
C VAL A 168 -0.05 -1.09 -4.11
N ALA A 169 0.94 -1.97 -4.29
CA ALA A 169 1.47 -2.80 -3.22
C ALA A 169 2.67 -2.09 -2.60
N ASP A 170 2.64 -1.87 -1.30
CA ASP A 170 3.67 -1.08 -0.61
C ASP A 170 5.06 -1.70 -0.75
N ARG A 171 5.14 -3.03 -0.59
CA ARG A 171 6.37 -3.80 -0.78
C ARG A 171 6.07 -5.22 -1.26
N VAL A 172 6.87 -5.70 -2.18
CA VAL A 172 6.88 -7.08 -2.65
C VAL A 172 8.24 -7.68 -2.32
N ASP A 173 8.25 -8.76 -1.55
CA ASP A 173 9.47 -9.50 -1.23
C ASP A 173 9.49 -10.83 -1.98
N GLY A 174 10.69 -11.26 -2.36
CA GLY A 174 10.91 -12.53 -3.04
C GLY A 174 12.04 -13.35 -2.45
N TRP A 175 11.89 -14.65 -2.56
CA TRP A 175 12.91 -15.65 -2.24
C TRP A 175 13.03 -16.66 -3.37
N VAL A 176 14.23 -16.80 -3.92
CA VAL A 176 14.50 -17.76 -5.01
C VAL A 176 14.96 -19.08 -4.42
N SER A 177 14.24 -20.15 -4.69
CA SER A 177 14.59 -21.50 -4.28
C SER A 177 14.12 -22.54 -5.30
N GLY A 178 14.95 -23.51 -5.62
CA GLY A 178 14.59 -24.59 -6.56
C GLY A 178 14.17 -24.12 -7.96
N GLY A 179 14.68 -22.97 -8.43
CA GLY A 179 14.33 -22.38 -9.73
C GLY A 179 12.95 -21.71 -9.77
N LYS A 180 12.34 -21.50 -8.61
CA LYS A 180 11.07 -20.80 -8.42
C LYS A 180 11.24 -19.57 -7.56
N LEU A 181 10.37 -18.56 -7.77
CA LEU A 181 10.33 -17.35 -6.99
C LEU A 181 9.13 -17.40 -6.03
N TYR A 182 9.42 -17.48 -4.76
CA TYR A 182 8.43 -17.38 -3.68
C TYR A 182 8.17 -15.91 -3.40
N LEU A 183 6.92 -15.45 -3.53
CA LEU A 183 6.52 -14.05 -3.33
C LEU A 183 5.62 -13.88 -2.12
N ARG A 184 5.86 -12.79 -1.38
CA ARG A 184 4.93 -12.25 -0.38
C ARG A 184 4.70 -10.76 -0.62
N VAL A 185 3.51 -10.28 -0.28
CA VAL A 185 3.14 -8.88 -0.39
C VAL A 185 3.00 -8.29 1.00
N MET A 186 3.56 -7.10 1.19
CA MET A 186 3.57 -6.38 2.46
C MET A 186 2.77 -5.09 2.34
N ASP A 187 2.05 -4.73 3.40
CA ASP A 187 1.28 -3.48 3.48
C ASP A 187 1.47 -2.85 4.87
N TYR A 188 1.81 -1.56 4.89
CA TYR A 188 2.09 -0.81 6.11
C TYR A 188 0.85 -0.06 6.58
N LYS A 189 0.43 -0.28 7.83
CA LYS A 189 -0.77 0.35 8.40
C LYS A 189 -0.45 1.18 9.62
N THR A 190 -0.87 2.46 9.58
CA THR A 190 -0.73 3.42 10.71
C THR A 190 -1.79 3.25 11.79
N GLY A 191 -2.72 2.33 11.63
CA GLY A 191 -3.84 2.11 12.55
C GLY A 191 -3.95 0.68 13.02
N LYS A 192 -4.91 0.44 13.93
CA LYS A 192 -5.28 -0.93 14.31
C LYS A 192 -5.93 -1.61 13.12
N LYS A 193 -5.32 -2.66 12.62
CA LYS A 193 -5.88 -3.56 11.61
C LYS A 193 -5.90 -4.96 12.20
N SER A 194 -7.04 -5.64 12.09
CA SER A 194 -7.14 -7.08 12.28
C SER A 194 -7.48 -7.72 10.95
N PHE A 195 -6.85 -8.81 10.62
CA PHE A 195 -7.21 -9.63 9.48
C PHE A 195 -8.19 -10.69 9.94
N ASP A 196 -9.37 -10.72 9.33
CA ASP A 196 -10.41 -11.72 9.61
C ASP A 196 -10.76 -12.44 8.31
N LEU A 197 -10.58 -13.76 8.30
CA LEU A 197 -10.94 -14.60 7.15
C LEU A 197 -12.43 -14.51 6.80
N SER A 198 -13.28 -14.21 7.77
CA SER A 198 -14.72 -13.99 7.52
C SER A 198 -14.93 -12.77 6.63
N ASP A 199 -14.14 -11.71 6.81
CA ASP A 199 -14.22 -10.51 5.97
C ASP A 199 -13.86 -10.82 4.52
N VAL A 200 -12.87 -11.68 4.28
CA VAL A 200 -12.49 -12.15 2.95
C VAL A 200 -13.65 -12.88 2.26
N LEU A 201 -14.36 -13.75 2.99
CA LEU A 201 -15.53 -14.46 2.46
C LEU A 201 -16.67 -13.53 2.05
N TYR A 202 -16.79 -12.38 2.71
CA TYR A 202 -17.77 -11.33 2.37
C TYR A 202 -17.24 -10.28 1.39
N GLY A 203 -16.07 -10.51 0.77
CA GLY A 203 -15.48 -9.63 -0.23
C GLY A 203 -14.85 -8.36 0.36
N ARG A 204 -14.46 -8.40 1.64
CA ARG A 204 -13.72 -7.32 2.32
C ARG A 204 -12.28 -7.73 2.58
N ASP A 205 -11.39 -6.75 2.78
CA ASP A 205 -9.95 -6.96 3.02
C ASP A 205 -9.24 -7.81 1.96
N LEU A 206 -9.73 -7.75 0.71
CA LEU A 206 -9.18 -8.51 -0.41
C LEU A 206 -7.88 -7.93 -0.97
N GLN A 207 -7.53 -6.70 -0.62
CA GLN A 207 -6.47 -5.91 -1.24
C GLN A 207 -5.19 -6.71 -1.47
N MET A 208 -4.65 -7.23 -0.41
CA MET A 208 -3.36 -7.90 -0.43
C MET A 208 -3.41 -9.23 -1.18
N LEU A 209 -4.50 -9.97 -1.04
CA LEU A 209 -4.70 -11.22 -1.76
C LEU A 209 -4.84 -10.97 -3.27
N MET A 210 -5.58 -9.92 -3.66
CA MET A 210 -5.71 -9.54 -5.07
C MET A 210 -4.35 -9.20 -5.68
N TYR A 211 -3.50 -8.46 -4.97
CA TYR A 211 -2.15 -8.15 -5.45
C TYR A 211 -1.27 -9.40 -5.53
N LEU A 212 -1.32 -10.26 -4.53
CA LEU A 212 -0.55 -11.50 -4.52
C LEU A 212 -0.93 -12.42 -5.68
N PHE A 213 -2.23 -12.62 -5.90
CA PHE A 213 -2.71 -13.46 -7.02
C PHE A 213 -2.46 -12.80 -8.38
N ALA A 214 -2.58 -11.47 -8.48
CA ALA A 214 -2.23 -10.73 -9.67
C ALA A 214 -0.76 -10.90 -10.07
N LEU A 215 0.14 -10.91 -9.08
CA LEU A 215 1.57 -11.17 -9.29
C LEU A 215 1.82 -12.64 -9.67
N ALA A 216 1.11 -13.57 -9.04
CA ALA A 216 1.23 -14.99 -9.37
C ALA A 216 0.77 -15.29 -10.81
N ASP A 217 -0.34 -14.69 -11.25
CA ASP A 217 -0.90 -14.87 -12.59
C ASP A 217 0.04 -14.29 -13.68
N ARG A 218 0.70 -13.16 -13.41
CA ARG A 218 1.72 -12.60 -14.30
C ARG A 218 2.93 -13.53 -14.51
N GLY A 219 3.22 -14.38 -13.55
CA GLY A 219 4.21 -15.44 -13.64
C GLY A 219 5.55 -14.97 -14.21
N ARG A 220 6.03 -15.72 -15.22
CA ARG A 220 7.32 -15.47 -15.87
C ARG A 220 7.45 -14.13 -16.57
N ALA A 221 6.36 -13.53 -17.00
CA ALA A 221 6.39 -12.24 -17.71
C ALA A 221 6.87 -11.09 -16.82
N GLY A 222 6.59 -11.14 -15.50
CA GLY A 222 7.01 -10.09 -14.56
C GLY A 222 8.43 -10.27 -14.04
N TYR A 223 8.78 -11.49 -13.56
CA TYR A 223 10.04 -11.75 -12.87
C TYR A 223 10.91 -12.82 -13.54
N GLY A 224 10.54 -13.31 -14.71
CA GLY A 224 11.31 -14.32 -15.47
C GLY A 224 11.29 -15.73 -14.90
N MET A 225 10.56 -15.97 -13.80
CA MET A 225 10.48 -17.24 -13.09
C MET A 225 9.04 -17.66 -12.82
N GLU A 226 8.85 -18.95 -12.51
CA GLU A 226 7.59 -19.44 -11.96
C GLU A 226 7.39 -18.83 -10.55
N ILE A 227 6.24 -18.19 -10.32
CA ILE A 227 5.93 -17.54 -9.05
C ILE A 227 5.12 -18.48 -8.18
N ILE A 228 5.51 -18.60 -6.92
CA ILE A 228 4.77 -19.29 -5.87
C ILE A 228 4.30 -18.24 -4.87
N PRO A 229 2.99 -17.97 -4.79
CA PRO A 229 2.45 -17.04 -3.81
C PRO A 229 2.54 -17.67 -2.41
N VAL A 230 3.22 -16.97 -1.49
CA VAL A 230 3.46 -17.47 -0.11
C VAL A 230 2.48 -16.87 0.88
N GLY A 231 2.21 -15.57 0.77
CA GLY A 231 1.32 -14.92 1.70
C GLY A 231 1.31 -13.39 1.63
N VAL A 232 0.53 -12.84 2.53
CA VAL A 232 0.36 -11.41 2.72
C VAL A 232 0.64 -11.04 4.18
N LEU A 233 1.26 -9.90 4.43
CA LEU A 233 1.65 -9.45 5.75
C LEU A 233 1.25 -7.99 5.95
N TYR A 234 0.57 -7.71 7.07
CA TYR A 234 0.31 -6.36 7.53
C TYR A 234 1.33 -5.96 8.59
N VAL A 235 2.05 -4.88 8.35
CA VAL A 235 3.00 -4.30 9.31
C VAL A 235 2.33 -3.12 9.99
N LEU A 236 2.13 -3.22 11.30
CA LEU A 236 1.45 -2.20 12.09
C LEU A 236 2.48 -1.25 12.69
N ALA A 237 2.40 0.05 12.36
CA ALA A 237 3.10 1.09 13.09
C ALA A 237 2.39 1.33 14.43
N ARG A 238 3.07 1.06 15.52
CA ARG A 238 2.58 1.24 16.89
C ARG A 238 3.18 2.49 17.52
#